data_da5e0a12f0251bc2d56e4e1ad002862c
#
_entry.id   da5e0a12f0251bc2d56e4e1ad002862c
#
_cell.length_a   1.000
_cell.length_b   1.000
_cell.length_c   1.000
_cell.angle_alpha   90.00
_cell.angle_beta   90.00
_cell.angle_gamma   90.00
#
_symmetry.space_group_name_H-M   'P 1'
#
loop_
_entity.id
_entity.type
_entity.pdbx_description
1 polymer ?
#
loop_
_entity_poly.entity_id
_entity_poly.type
_entity_poly.pdbx_seq_one_letter_code
_entity_poly.pdbx_strand_id
1 'polypeptide(L)'
;NPPQALLNGLSIQPVKVLKNRQAYFAVYESAMQVESLNTDSQLLKTLAPHDVVATAPSDEYDFVSRYFWPASGGDEDYVTGSIHTGLAPYWAKLLEKTQLTAYQASSRGGHIQCDVGESTVTLTGHAVRYLKGTIYL
;
A
#
# COMPACT_ATOMS: atom_id res chain seq x y z
N ASN A 1 -19.04 6.32 6.08
CA ASN A 1 -18.92 6.49 4.63
C ASN A 1 -17.54 7.04 4.30
N PRO A 2 -16.89 6.56 3.20
CA PRO A 2 -15.63 7.10 2.75
C PRO A 2 -15.75 8.58 2.40
N PRO A 3 -14.69 9.40 2.56
CA PRO A 3 -14.70 10.79 2.13
C PRO A 3 -14.94 10.91 0.61
N GLN A 4 -15.72 11.88 0.19
CA GLN A 4 -15.98 12.11 -1.24
C GLN A 4 -14.70 12.42 -2.02
N ALA A 5 -13.74 13.11 -1.39
CA ALA A 5 -12.43 13.41 -1.97
C ALA A 5 -11.64 12.11 -2.30
N LEU A 6 -11.76 11.07 -1.47
CA LEU A 6 -11.16 9.78 -1.77
C LEU A 6 -11.79 9.14 -3.01
N LEU A 7 -13.12 9.09 -3.05
CA LEU A 7 -13.83 8.47 -4.16
C LEU A 7 -13.61 9.22 -5.48
N ASN A 8 -13.62 10.54 -5.44
CA ASN A 8 -13.39 11.38 -6.62
C ASN A 8 -11.90 11.39 -7.05
N GLY A 9 -11.00 11.16 -6.10
CA GLY A 9 -9.56 11.14 -6.35
C GLY A 9 -9.03 9.83 -6.94
N LEU A 10 -9.88 8.81 -7.07
CA LEU A 10 -9.53 7.51 -7.63
C LEU A 10 -10.30 7.27 -8.93
N SER A 11 -9.61 6.94 -10.02
CA SER A 11 -10.23 6.73 -11.35
C SER A 11 -11.13 5.50 -11.43
N ILE A 12 -10.95 4.55 -10.51
CA ILE A 12 -11.75 3.33 -10.37
C ILE A 12 -12.30 3.31 -8.95
N GLN A 13 -13.60 3.04 -8.79
CA GLN A 13 -14.22 2.99 -7.46
C GLN A 13 -13.83 1.71 -6.74
N PRO A 14 -13.35 1.79 -5.48
CA PRO A 14 -13.07 0.61 -4.68
C PRO A 14 -14.36 -0.09 -4.26
N VAL A 15 -14.33 -1.41 -4.12
CA VAL A 15 -15.46 -2.19 -3.61
C VAL A 15 -15.61 -2.06 -2.09
N LYS A 16 -14.54 -1.67 -1.41
CA LYS A 16 -14.52 -1.46 0.03
C LYS A 16 -13.47 -0.43 0.40
N VAL A 17 -13.79 0.37 1.41
CA VAL A 17 -12.84 1.32 2.01
C VAL A 17 -12.71 1.03 3.49
N LEU A 18 -11.48 0.86 3.96
CA LEU A 18 -11.12 0.74 5.36
C LEU A 18 -10.19 1.91 5.74
N LYS A 19 -9.91 2.07 7.02
CA LYS A 19 -9.05 3.13 7.52
C LYS A 19 -8.31 2.68 8.76
N ASN A 20 -7.05 3.05 8.85
CA ASN A 20 -6.28 3.02 10.09
C ASN A 20 -5.72 4.42 10.40
N ARG A 21 -4.81 4.53 11.36
CA ARG A 21 -4.18 5.81 11.73
C ARG A 21 -3.29 6.40 10.60
N GLN A 22 -2.82 5.57 9.65
CA GLN A 22 -1.87 5.98 8.61
C GLN A 22 -2.59 6.33 7.30
N ALA A 23 -3.54 5.51 6.88
CA ALA A 23 -4.10 5.61 5.52
C ALA A 23 -5.56 5.16 5.42
N TYR A 24 -6.20 5.54 4.32
CA TYR A 24 -7.37 4.88 3.77
C TYR A 24 -6.93 3.70 2.89
N PHE A 25 -7.59 2.57 3.04
CA PHE A 25 -7.36 1.36 2.27
C PHE A 25 -8.49 1.20 1.27
N ALA A 26 -8.21 1.47 0.01
CA ALA A 26 -9.12 1.28 -1.11
C ALA A 26 -8.93 -0.15 -1.64
N VAL A 27 -9.90 -1.02 -1.37
CA VAL A 27 -9.85 -2.44 -1.76
C VAL A 27 -10.54 -2.62 -3.09
N TYR A 28 -9.88 -3.33 -4.00
CA TYR A 28 -10.34 -3.66 -5.34
C TYR A 28 -10.48 -5.17 -5.52
N GLU A 29 -11.18 -5.57 -6.59
CA GLU A 29 -11.44 -6.99 -6.90
C GLU A 29 -10.29 -7.67 -7.63
N SER A 30 -9.45 -6.90 -8.34
CA SER A 30 -8.35 -7.46 -9.14
C SER A 30 -7.09 -6.61 -9.12
N ALA A 31 -5.94 -7.27 -9.30
CA ALA A 31 -4.64 -6.62 -9.45
C ALA A 31 -4.64 -5.63 -10.62
N MET A 32 -5.30 -5.95 -11.74
CA MET A 32 -5.40 -5.08 -12.91
C MET A 32 -6.03 -3.72 -12.57
N GLN A 33 -7.04 -3.68 -11.71
CA GLN A 33 -7.65 -2.41 -11.27
C GLN A 33 -6.66 -1.56 -10.48
N VAL A 34 -5.85 -2.16 -9.61
CA VAL A 34 -4.81 -1.45 -8.85
C VAL A 34 -3.70 -0.95 -9.78
N GLU A 35 -3.23 -1.78 -10.70
CA GLU A 35 -2.17 -1.45 -11.65
C GLU A 35 -2.56 -0.33 -12.62
N SER A 36 -3.80 -0.33 -13.11
CA SER A 36 -4.33 0.67 -14.04
C SER A 36 -4.90 1.94 -13.36
N LEU A 37 -4.89 1.99 -12.02
CA LEU A 37 -5.47 3.09 -11.27
C LEU A 37 -4.74 4.40 -11.53
N ASN A 38 -5.48 5.46 -11.86
CA ASN A 38 -5.01 6.83 -11.86
C ASN A 38 -5.56 7.57 -10.64
N THR A 39 -4.79 8.50 -10.11
CA THR A 39 -5.14 9.28 -8.92
C THR A 39 -5.10 10.77 -9.21
N ASP A 40 -5.98 11.53 -8.56
CA ASP A 40 -5.92 12.98 -8.49
C ASP A 40 -5.24 13.39 -7.17
N SER A 41 -3.95 13.73 -7.24
CA SER A 41 -3.14 14.12 -6.09
C SER A 41 -3.69 15.34 -5.35
N GLN A 42 -4.37 16.27 -6.04
CA GLN A 42 -4.95 17.46 -5.41
C GLN A 42 -6.14 17.08 -4.52
N LEU A 43 -6.98 16.17 -4.98
CA LEU A 43 -8.09 15.64 -4.18
C LEU A 43 -7.58 14.79 -3.02
N LEU A 44 -6.65 13.87 -3.27
CA LEU A 44 -6.11 13.00 -2.23
C LEU A 44 -5.34 13.79 -1.15
N LYS A 45 -4.70 14.90 -1.50
CA LYS A 45 -4.04 15.79 -0.54
C LYS A 45 -4.99 16.34 0.53
N THR A 46 -6.26 16.51 0.21
CA THR A 46 -7.28 17.02 1.16
C THR A 46 -7.63 16.00 2.25
N LEU A 47 -7.18 14.75 2.12
CA LEU A 47 -7.38 13.69 3.11
C LEU A 47 -6.41 13.75 4.29
N ALA A 48 -5.50 14.73 4.30
CA ALA A 48 -4.53 14.90 5.39
C ALA A 48 -5.19 14.73 6.79
N PRO A 49 -4.55 14.06 7.72
CA PRO A 49 -3.18 13.55 7.69
C PRO A 49 -3.05 12.13 7.11
N HIS A 50 -4.06 11.60 6.43
CA HIS A 50 -4.08 10.23 5.96
C HIS A 50 -3.63 10.12 4.50
N ASP A 51 -2.77 9.16 4.24
CA ASP A 51 -2.40 8.73 2.90
C ASP A 51 -3.45 7.75 2.34
N VAL A 52 -3.20 7.21 1.16
CA VAL A 52 -4.11 6.25 0.49
C VAL A 52 -3.32 5.05 0.00
N VAL A 53 -3.81 3.86 0.29
CA VAL A 53 -3.31 2.62 -0.30
C VAL A 53 -4.41 1.94 -1.10
N ALA A 54 -4.14 1.61 -2.35
CA ALA A 54 -4.94 0.73 -3.17
C ALA A 54 -4.43 -0.70 -3.03
N THR A 55 -5.31 -1.68 -2.90
CA THR A 55 -4.92 -3.10 -2.76
C THR A 55 -5.96 -4.04 -3.36
N ALA A 56 -5.51 -5.18 -3.84
CA ALA A 56 -6.34 -6.23 -4.42
C ALA A 56 -5.68 -7.60 -4.26
N PRO A 57 -6.45 -8.71 -4.37
CA PRO A 57 -5.87 -10.04 -4.52
C PRO A 57 -5.13 -10.14 -5.85
N SER A 58 -4.22 -11.10 -5.96
CA SER A 58 -3.42 -11.34 -7.17
C SER A 58 -3.31 -12.84 -7.43
N ASP A 59 -3.18 -13.21 -8.70
CA ASP A 59 -2.92 -14.60 -9.10
C ASP A 59 -1.44 -14.97 -8.94
N GLU A 60 -0.54 -13.98 -9.03
CA GLU A 60 0.91 -14.17 -8.95
C GLU A 60 1.44 -14.03 -7.53
N TYR A 61 0.85 -13.13 -6.74
CA TYR A 61 1.15 -12.86 -5.34
C TYR A 61 -0.09 -13.12 -4.49
N ASP A 62 0.05 -13.11 -3.18
CA ASP A 62 -1.12 -13.15 -2.30
C ASP A 62 -1.94 -11.85 -2.43
N PHE A 63 -1.27 -10.72 -2.56
CA PHE A 63 -1.90 -9.43 -2.87
C PHE A 63 -0.94 -8.45 -3.53
N VAL A 64 -1.52 -7.44 -4.17
CA VAL A 64 -0.81 -6.28 -4.70
C VAL A 64 -1.26 -5.01 -4.01
N SER A 65 -0.41 -3.97 -4.06
CA SER A 65 -0.74 -2.65 -3.54
C SER A 65 -0.07 -1.53 -4.34
N ARG A 66 -0.61 -0.31 -4.21
CA ARG A 66 0.04 0.95 -4.58
C ARG A 66 -0.21 1.97 -3.49
N TYR A 67 0.80 2.75 -3.13
CA TYR A 67 0.74 3.69 -2.01
C TYR A 67 0.92 5.12 -2.47
N PHE A 68 -0.07 5.97 -2.17
CA PHE A 68 -0.13 7.38 -2.55
C PHE A 68 -0.08 8.26 -1.30
N TRP A 69 0.84 9.23 -1.29
CA TRP A 69 1.09 10.07 -0.10
C TRP A 69 1.08 11.59 -0.37
N PRO A 70 0.13 12.12 -1.18
CA PRO A 70 0.07 13.54 -1.46
C PRO A 70 -0.24 14.38 -0.21
N ALA A 71 -0.92 13.83 0.77
CA ALA A 71 -1.14 14.45 2.08
C ALA A 71 0.18 14.73 2.83
N SER A 72 1.23 13.94 2.59
CA SER A 72 2.54 14.02 3.22
C SER A 72 3.63 14.64 2.32
N GLY A 73 3.27 15.10 1.13
CA GLY A 73 4.14 15.93 0.27
C GLY A 73 4.72 15.26 -0.99
N GLY A 74 4.31 14.04 -1.30
CA GLY A 74 4.72 13.33 -2.54
C GLY A 74 3.53 12.79 -3.31
N ASP A 75 3.77 12.03 -4.36
CA ASP A 75 2.70 11.39 -5.14
C ASP A 75 2.55 9.92 -4.82
N GLU A 76 3.42 9.08 -5.32
CA GLU A 76 3.41 7.62 -5.12
C GLU A 76 4.76 7.15 -4.59
N ASP A 77 4.74 6.28 -3.57
CA ASP A 77 5.95 5.63 -3.05
C ASP A 77 6.21 4.33 -3.79
N TYR A 78 7.48 4.07 -4.11
CA TYR A 78 7.87 2.87 -4.84
C TYR A 78 7.63 1.59 -4.05
N VAL A 79 8.06 1.57 -2.78
CA VAL A 79 7.86 0.44 -1.86
C VAL A 79 7.73 0.98 -0.44
N THR A 80 6.60 0.68 0.20
CA THR A 80 6.26 1.21 1.52
C THR A 80 6.14 0.08 2.54
N GLY A 81 7.14 -0.06 3.40
CA GLY A 81 7.13 -1.09 4.44
C GLY A 81 6.00 -0.91 5.45
N SER A 82 5.85 0.28 6.02
CA SER A 82 4.94 0.58 7.13
C SER A 82 3.48 0.24 6.85
N ILE A 83 2.99 0.46 5.63
CA ILE A 83 1.59 0.17 5.27
C ILE A 83 1.27 -1.33 5.31
N HIS A 84 2.28 -2.18 5.13
CA HIS A 84 2.13 -3.64 5.17
C HIS A 84 1.83 -4.16 6.56
N THR A 85 2.06 -3.37 7.62
CA THR A 85 1.60 -3.71 8.97
C THR A 85 0.07 -3.69 9.09
N GLY A 86 -0.62 -3.01 8.19
CA GLY A 86 -2.08 -3.03 8.05
C GLY A 86 -2.57 -3.97 6.95
N LEU A 87 -1.90 -3.98 5.79
CA LEU A 87 -2.26 -4.84 4.65
C LEU A 87 -2.11 -6.32 4.97
N ALA A 88 -0.98 -6.72 5.56
CA ALA A 88 -0.70 -8.13 5.80
C ALA A 88 -1.71 -8.80 6.75
N PRO A 89 -2.10 -8.23 7.91
CA PRO A 89 -3.15 -8.81 8.73
C PRO A 89 -4.51 -8.90 8.05
N TYR A 90 -4.85 -7.90 7.24
CA TYR A 90 -6.10 -7.90 6.46
C TYR A 90 -6.16 -9.07 5.48
N TRP A 91 -5.12 -9.23 4.66
CA TRP A 91 -5.05 -10.31 3.68
C TRP A 91 -4.83 -11.69 4.31
N ALA A 92 -4.03 -11.77 5.39
CA ALA A 92 -3.83 -13.00 6.15
C ALA A 92 -5.15 -13.60 6.63
N LYS A 93 -6.04 -12.74 7.14
CA LYS A 93 -7.37 -13.16 7.60
C LYS A 93 -8.26 -13.65 6.44
N LEU A 94 -8.23 -12.96 5.31
CA LEU A 94 -9.05 -13.32 4.15
C LEU A 94 -8.56 -14.58 3.45
N LEU A 95 -7.24 -14.79 3.40
CA LEU A 95 -6.61 -15.91 2.71
C LEU A 95 -6.32 -17.10 3.65
N GLU A 96 -6.61 -16.93 4.95
CA GLU A 96 -6.34 -17.94 5.99
C GLU A 96 -4.87 -18.40 5.98
N LYS A 97 -3.95 -17.44 5.84
CA LYS A 97 -2.49 -17.64 5.79
C LYS A 97 -1.80 -16.65 6.75
N THR A 98 -0.65 -17.05 7.29
CA THR A 98 0.20 -16.16 8.08
C THR A 98 1.45 -15.68 7.33
N GLN A 99 1.86 -16.41 6.30
CA GLN A 99 2.96 -16.04 5.41
C GLN A 99 2.39 -15.61 4.07
N LEU A 100 2.71 -14.39 3.67
CA LEU A 100 2.16 -13.76 2.48
C LEU A 100 3.27 -13.19 1.60
N THR A 101 3.10 -13.34 0.30
CA THR A 101 3.90 -12.65 -0.70
C THR A 101 3.12 -11.46 -1.23
N ALA A 102 3.72 -10.27 -1.19
CA ALA A 102 3.13 -9.03 -1.65
C ALA A 102 3.97 -8.39 -2.75
N TYR A 103 3.30 -7.71 -3.66
CA TYR A 103 3.94 -6.87 -4.66
C TYR A 103 3.37 -5.47 -4.61
N GLN A 104 4.24 -4.46 -4.42
CA GLN A 104 3.84 -3.07 -4.56
C GLN A 104 4.05 -2.65 -6.01
N ALA A 105 2.93 -2.46 -6.73
CA ALA A 105 2.87 -2.30 -8.18
C ALA A 105 3.08 -0.84 -8.62
N SER A 106 4.07 -0.16 -8.04
CA SER A 106 4.54 1.14 -8.51
C SER A 106 5.31 1.02 -9.83
N SER A 107 5.69 2.14 -10.44
CA SER A 107 6.46 2.15 -11.69
C SER A 107 7.79 1.39 -11.59
N ARG A 108 8.44 1.37 -10.42
CA ARG A 108 9.63 0.56 -10.14
C ARG A 108 9.26 -0.85 -9.69
N GLY A 109 8.20 -0.99 -8.92
CA GLY A 109 7.79 -2.22 -8.27
C GLY A 109 8.67 -2.64 -7.10
N GLY A 110 8.13 -3.53 -6.27
CA GLY A 110 8.89 -4.14 -5.17
C GLY A 110 8.18 -5.33 -4.57
N HIS A 111 8.96 -6.34 -4.22
CA HIS A 111 8.50 -7.57 -3.59
C HIS A 111 8.68 -7.46 -2.08
N ILE A 112 7.66 -7.85 -1.34
CA ILE A 112 7.68 -7.87 0.12
C ILE A 112 7.13 -9.21 0.59
N GLN A 113 7.87 -9.87 1.45
CA GLN A 113 7.37 -11.02 2.18
C GLN A 113 6.87 -10.53 3.55
N CYS A 114 5.69 -10.98 3.94
CA CYS A 114 5.05 -10.62 5.20
C CYS A 114 4.79 -11.88 6.03
N ASP A 115 5.28 -11.90 7.27
CA ASP A 115 5.00 -12.92 8.25
C ASP A 115 4.16 -12.32 9.38
N VAL A 116 2.90 -12.73 9.48
CA VAL A 116 1.94 -12.19 10.44
C VAL A 116 1.97 -13.03 11.71
N GLY A 117 2.48 -12.44 12.78
CA GLY A 117 2.49 -13.02 14.13
C GLY A 117 1.29 -12.54 14.98
N GLU A 118 1.28 -12.90 16.26
CA GLU A 118 0.19 -12.54 17.18
C GLU A 118 0.08 -11.03 17.41
N SER A 119 1.22 -10.34 17.54
CA SER A 119 1.28 -8.90 17.84
C SER A 119 2.16 -8.09 16.90
N THR A 120 2.84 -8.74 15.97
CA THR A 120 3.79 -8.11 15.06
C THR A 120 3.64 -8.64 13.65
N VAL A 121 4.09 -7.84 12.69
CA VAL A 121 4.27 -8.26 11.30
C VAL A 121 5.75 -8.12 10.97
N THR A 122 6.39 -9.21 10.57
CA THR A 122 7.76 -9.20 10.06
C THR A 122 7.73 -8.98 8.55
N LEU A 123 8.46 -7.97 8.10
CA LEU A 123 8.56 -7.63 6.69
C LEU A 123 9.97 -7.92 6.19
N THR A 124 10.08 -8.64 5.08
CA THR A 124 11.34 -8.94 4.41
C THR A 124 11.31 -8.38 3.00
N GLY A 125 12.30 -7.58 2.66
CA GLY A 125 12.47 -6.99 1.34
C GLY A 125 13.91 -7.05 0.88
N HIS A 126 14.20 -6.47 -0.29
CA HIS A 126 15.53 -6.44 -0.89
C HIS A 126 16.01 -4.99 -0.98
N ALA A 127 17.28 -4.80 -0.74
CA ALA A 127 17.96 -3.51 -0.91
C ALA A 127 19.33 -3.70 -1.54
N VAL A 128 19.75 -2.73 -2.34
CA VAL A 128 21.08 -2.67 -2.93
C VAL A 128 21.85 -1.54 -2.27
N ARG A 129 23.07 -1.81 -1.82
CA ARG A 129 23.96 -0.76 -1.27
C ARG A 129 24.40 0.16 -2.40
N TYR A 130 23.92 1.39 -2.36
CA TYR A 130 24.31 2.42 -3.34
C TYR A 130 25.56 3.19 -2.91
N LEU A 131 25.67 3.54 -1.63
CA LEU A 131 26.76 4.34 -1.10
C LEU A 131 27.18 3.86 0.29
N LYS A 132 28.48 3.91 0.58
CA LYS A 132 29.07 3.80 1.93
C LYS A 132 29.95 5.02 2.18
N GLY A 133 29.73 5.70 3.29
CA GLY A 133 30.49 6.89 3.68
C GLY A 133 30.76 6.94 5.18
N THR A 134 31.63 7.86 5.60
CA THR A 134 31.95 8.15 7.01
C THR A 134 31.56 9.58 7.32
N ILE A 135 30.87 9.78 8.44
CA ILE A 135 30.53 11.10 8.97
C ILE A 135 31.40 11.33 10.21
N TYR A 136 32.03 12.49 10.28
CA TYR A 136 32.78 12.96 11.44
C TYR A 136 31.89 13.97 12.19
N LEU A 137 31.61 13.69 13.48
CA LEU A 137 30.81 14.54 14.38
C LEU A 137 31.71 15.39 15.24
#